data_0a9672abc5aa1477fffabd02ebccd3ab
#
_entry.id   0a9672abc5aa1477fffabd02ebccd3ab
#
_cell.length_a   1.000
_cell.length_b   1.000
_cell.length_c   1.000
_cell.angle_alpha   90.00
_cell.angle_beta   90.00
_cell.angle_gamma   90.00
#
_symmetry.space_group_name_H-M   'P 1'
#
loop_
_entity.id
_entity.type
_entity.pdbx_description
1 polymer ?
#
loop_
_entity_poly.entity_id
_entity_poly.type
_entity_poly.pdbx_seq_one_letter_code
_entity_poly.pdbx_strand_id
1 'polypeptide(L)'
;FLDSYKNKDKILFIDPSKKSSKINNQYLITKKIYNFKSYIAPKYKRNITDPNLLIIINRFKPKYIIMNIGGGTQEPLAIYLRDKIRYKVCIMCTGAAIAFMTGEQAPINKLIDKIYLGWLMRILWKPNMYLGRILKSFKIIKFFY
;
A
#
# COMPACT_ATOMS: atom_id res chain seq x y z
N PHE A 1 12.94 -0.23 6.86
CA PHE A 1 13.40 0.24 5.53
C PHE A 1 13.44 1.76 5.46
N LEU A 2 12.32 2.48 5.68
CA LEU A 2 12.28 3.95 5.55
C LEU A 2 13.23 4.66 6.53
N ASP A 3 13.35 4.17 7.75
CA ASP A 3 14.26 4.76 8.77
C ASP A 3 15.74 4.54 8.46
N SER A 4 16.07 3.51 7.69
CA SER A 4 17.45 3.20 7.27
C SER A 4 17.80 3.72 5.87
N TYR A 5 16.86 4.36 5.18
CA TYR A 5 17.03 4.82 3.82
C TYR A 5 17.87 6.11 3.78
N LYS A 6 18.94 6.11 2.96
CA LYS A 6 19.93 7.21 2.89
C LYS A 6 19.77 8.14 1.68
N ASN A 7 18.60 8.25 1.07
CA ASN A 7 18.32 9.10 -0.11
C ASN A 7 19.20 8.85 -1.36
N LYS A 8 19.96 7.77 -1.41
CA LYS A 8 20.85 7.45 -2.54
C LYS A 8 20.09 6.93 -3.75
N ASP A 9 19.03 6.18 -3.51
CA ASP A 9 18.30 5.43 -4.52
C ASP A 9 16.94 6.09 -4.81
N LYS A 10 16.41 5.89 -6.02
CA LYS A 10 15.06 6.37 -6.39
C LYS A 10 13.99 5.42 -5.90
N ILE A 11 12.94 5.94 -5.30
CA ILE A 11 11.76 5.19 -4.84
C ILE A 11 10.53 5.64 -5.63
N LEU A 12 9.74 4.69 -6.10
CA LEU A 12 8.41 4.95 -6.64
C LEU A 12 7.36 4.40 -5.68
N PHE A 13 6.49 5.25 -5.16
CA PHE A 13 5.33 4.86 -4.38
C PHE A 13 4.11 4.75 -5.27
N ILE A 14 3.33 3.67 -5.11
CA ILE A 14 2.06 3.44 -5.80
C ILE A 14 0.96 3.57 -4.75
N ASP A 15 0.24 4.68 -4.79
CA ASP A 15 -0.75 5.07 -3.78
C ASP A 15 -2.19 4.86 -4.26
N PRO A 16 -3.16 4.56 -3.36
CA PRO A 16 -4.53 4.25 -3.73
C PRO A 16 -5.37 5.48 -4.09
N SER A 17 -4.94 6.69 -3.70
CA SER A 17 -5.68 7.94 -3.94
C SER A 17 -4.77 9.17 -3.86
N LYS A 18 -5.24 10.28 -4.44
CA LYS A 18 -4.56 11.60 -4.32
C LYS A 18 -4.45 12.04 -2.85
N LYS A 19 -5.47 11.77 -2.02
CA LYS A 19 -5.45 12.10 -0.60
C LYS A 19 -4.35 11.33 0.13
N SER A 20 -4.32 10.02 0.01
CA SER A 20 -3.30 9.18 0.63
C SER A 20 -1.90 9.54 0.15
N SER A 21 -1.73 9.78 -1.16
CA SER A 21 -0.44 10.19 -1.72
C SER A 21 0.05 11.51 -1.12
N LYS A 22 -0.83 12.51 -0.95
CA LYS A 22 -0.46 13.78 -0.32
C LYS A 22 0.03 13.58 1.12
N ILE A 23 -0.67 12.78 1.91
CA ILE A 23 -0.32 12.49 3.31
C ILE A 23 1.00 11.70 3.36
N ASN A 24 1.15 10.68 2.51
CA ASN A 24 2.37 9.89 2.41
C ASN A 24 3.58 10.75 2.04
N ASN A 25 3.43 11.63 1.04
CA ASN A 25 4.49 12.53 0.61
C ASN A 25 4.93 13.48 1.73
N GLN A 26 3.98 14.05 2.49
CA GLN A 26 4.29 14.89 3.64
C GLN A 26 5.09 14.10 4.69
N TYR A 27 4.65 12.88 5.01
CA TYR A 27 5.35 12.01 5.94
C TYR A 27 6.78 11.68 5.48
N LEU A 28 6.97 11.37 4.19
CA LEU A 28 8.30 11.08 3.64
C LEU A 28 9.23 12.29 3.76
N ILE A 29 8.73 13.49 3.54
CA ILE A 29 9.49 14.74 3.72
C ILE A 29 9.91 14.93 5.17
N THR A 30 9.02 14.68 6.16
CA THR A 30 9.39 14.73 7.59
C THR A 30 10.48 13.72 7.96
N LYS A 31 10.54 12.59 7.24
CA LYS A 31 11.60 11.58 7.35
C LYS A 31 12.85 11.91 6.53
N LYS A 32 12.92 13.11 5.95
CA LYS A 32 14.02 13.58 5.09
C LYS A 32 14.27 12.70 3.87
N ILE A 33 13.22 12.08 3.34
CA ILE A 33 13.25 11.29 2.10
C ILE A 33 12.77 12.18 0.97
N TYR A 34 13.64 12.48 -0.01
CA TYR A 34 13.36 13.42 -1.09
C TYR A 34 13.46 12.78 -2.48
N ASN A 35 14.21 11.68 -2.63
CA ASN A 35 14.43 11.04 -3.92
C ASN A 35 13.32 10.03 -4.25
N PHE A 36 12.09 10.51 -4.31
CA PHE A 36 10.92 9.67 -4.61
C PHE A 36 9.97 10.31 -5.62
N LYS A 37 9.12 9.47 -6.19
CA LYS A 37 7.93 9.86 -6.95
C LYS A 37 6.73 9.07 -6.44
N SER A 38 5.53 9.64 -6.60
CA SER A 38 4.26 8.97 -6.29
C SER A 38 3.45 8.81 -7.56
N TYR A 39 2.83 7.64 -7.71
CA TYR A 39 1.88 7.30 -8.75
C TYR A 39 0.55 6.96 -8.11
N ILE A 40 -0.54 7.54 -8.62
CA ILE A 40 -1.90 7.22 -8.15
C ILE A 40 -2.42 6.05 -8.97
N ALA A 41 -2.59 4.90 -8.31
CA ALA A 41 -3.12 3.72 -8.95
C ALA A 41 -4.57 3.94 -9.43
N PRO A 42 -4.91 3.64 -10.68
CA PRO A 42 -6.29 3.61 -11.12
C PRO A 42 -7.05 2.46 -10.43
N LYS A 43 -8.37 2.43 -10.57
CA LYS A 43 -9.15 1.25 -10.17
C LYS A 43 -8.93 0.14 -11.20
N TYR A 44 -8.07 -0.81 -10.86
CA TYR A 44 -7.79 -1.96 -11.72
C TYR A 44 -8.99 -2.90 -11.82
N LYS A 45 -9.20 -3.46 -13.02
CA LYS A 45 -10.12 -4.56 -13.28
C LYS A 45 -9.37 -5.90 -13.06
N ARG A 46 -10.05 -7.02 -13.34
CA ARG A 46 -9.55 -8.38 -13.09
C ARG A 46 -8.19 -8.68 -13.77
N ASN A 47 -8.00 -8.19 -15.02
CA ASN A 47 -6.71 -8.30 -15.72
C ASN A 47 -5.95 -6.98 -15.56
N ILE A 48 -4.91 -6.99 -14.72
CA ILE A 48 -4.16 -5.79 -14.38
C ILE A 48 -3.10 -5.53 -15.45
N THR A 49 -3.28 -4.41 -16.17
CA THR A 49 -2.28 -3.84 -17.08
C THR A 49 -2.22 -2.33 -16.84
N ASP A 50 -1.03 -1.76 -16.79
CA ASP A 50 -0.83 -0.32 -16.60
C ASP A 50 0.36 0.20 -17.43
N PRO A 51 0.13 0.50 -18.72
CA PRO A 51 1.16 1.04 -19.60
C PRO A 51 1.69 2.40 -19.12
N ASN A 52 0.83 3.26 -18.53
CA ASN A 52 1.24 4.57 -18.03
C ASN A 52 2.22 4.43 -16.86
N LEU A 53 1.98 3.49 -15.96
CA LEU A 53 2.89 3.17 -14.87
C LEU A 53 4.24 2.68 -15.41
N LEU A 54 4.24 1.82 -16.44
CA LEU A 54 5.48 1.34 -17.07
C LEU A 54 6.28 2.48 -17.71
N ILE A 55 5.63 3.45 -18.35
CA ILE A 55 6.30 4.63 -18.91
C ILE A 55 7.00 5.41 -17.80
N ILE A 56 6.31 5.63 -16.68
CA ILE A 56 6.88 6.33 -15.52
C ILE A 56 8.06 5.57 -14.94
N ILE A 57 7.93 4.24 -14.77
CA ILE A 57 8.99 3.38 -14.25
C ILE A 57 10.22 3.43 -15.17
N ASN A 58 10.04 3.26 -16.47
CA ASN A 58 11.14 3.27 -17.44
C ASN A 58 11.86 4.62 -17.52
N ARG A 59 11.13 5.74 -17.37
CA ARG A 59 11.70 7.09 -17.36
C ARG A 59 12.42 7.40 -16.04
N PHE A 60 11.81 7.05 -14.91
CA PHE A 60 12.33 7.38 -13.59
C PHE A 60 13.41 6.40 -13.13
N LYS A 61 13.31 5.13 -13.57
CA LYS A 61 14.20 4.00 -13.21
C LYS A 61 14.37 3.89 -11.69
N PRO A 62 13.29 3.67 -10.91
CA PRO A 62 13.38 3.49 -9.48
C PRO A 62 14.11 2.19 -9.15
N LYS A 63 14.90 2.20 -8.07
CA LYS A 63 15.48 0.99 -7.48
C LYS A 63 14.47 0.24 -6.61
N TYR A 64 13.53 0.98 -6.02
CA TYR A 64 12.48 0.44 -5.17
C TYR A 64 11.11 0.91 -5.67
N ILE A 65 10.17 -0.03 -5.77
CA ILE A 65 8.75 0.24 -6.01
C ILE A 65 7.99 -0.23 -4.78
N ILE A 66 7.30 0.68 -4.11
CA ILE A 66 6.54 0.42 -2.88
C ILE A 66 5.05 0.56 -3.20
N MET A 67 4.30 -0.54 -3.05
CA MET A 67 2.88 -0.58 -3.36
C MET A 67 2.04 -0.41 -2.08
N ASN A 68 1.41 0.76 -1.95
CA ASN A 68 0.52 1.11 -0.82
C ASN A 68 -0.97 0.82 -1.13
N ILE A 69 -1.24 0.02 -2.16
CA ILE A 69 -2.59 -0.37 -2.57
C ILE A 69 -3.03 -1.66 -1.89
N GLY A 70 -4.34 -1.93 -1.89
CA GLY A 70 -4.90 -3.08 -1.17
C GLY A 70 -4.45 -4.44 -1.69
N GLY A 71 -4.43 -5.43 -0.80
CA GLY A 71 -4.21 -6.83 -1.15
C GLY A 71 -5.19 -7.35 -2.21
N GLY A 72 -4.79 -8.34 -2.99
CA GLY A 72 -5.54 -8.84 -4.13
C GLY A 72 -5.39 -7.99 -5.41
N THR A 73 -4.84 -6.78 -5.29
CA THR A 73 -4.51 -5.90 -6.43
C THR A 73 -3.01 -5.69 -6.56
N GLN A 74 -2.31 -5.51 -5.44
CA GLN A 74 -0.87 -5.26 -5.45
C GLN A 74 -0.07 -6.46 -5.96
N GLU A 75 -0.46 -7.67 -5.61
CA GLU A 75 0.25 -8.88 -5.99
C GLU A 75 0.19 -9.12 -7.52
N PRO A 76 -0.98 -9.12 -8.19
CA PRO A 76 -1.04 -9.23 -9.64
C PRO A 76 -0.35 -8.05 -10.36
N LEU A 77 -0.41 -6.82 -9.81
CA LEU A 77 0.31 -5.69 -10.36
C LEU A 77 1.83 -5.88 -10.24
N ALA A 78 2.31 -6.42 -9.12
CA ALA A 78 3.73 -6.73 -8.92
C ALA A 78 4.24 -7.76 -9.94
N ILE A 79 3.44 -8.80 -10.20
CA ILE A 79 3.75 -9.83 -11.21
C ILE A 79 3.83 -9.18 -12.59
N TYR A 80 2.81 -8.39 -12.97
CA TYR A 80 2.81 -7.66 -14.24
C TYR A 80 4.06 -6.78 -14.42
N LEU A 81 4.43 -6.01 -13.39
CA LEU A 81 5.62 -5.15 -13.45
C LEU A 81 6.91 -5.96 -13.52
N ARG A 82 7.03 -7.03 -12.73
CA ARG A 82 8.20 -7.93 -12.78
C ARG A 82 8.44 -8.48 -14.17
N ASP A 83 7.38 -8.87 -14.87
CA ASP A 83 7.49 -9.48 -16.20
C ASP A 83 7.79 -8.45 -17.30
N LYS A 84 7.51 -7.16 -17.07
CA LYS A 84 7.70 -6.08 -18.05
C LYS A 84 8.95 -5.24 -17.83
N ILE A 85 9.45 -5.13 -16.60
CA ILE A 85 10.65 -4.34 -16.28
C ILE A 85 11.89 -5.12 -16.69
N ARG A 86 12.81 -4.47 -17.41
CA ARG A 86 14.02 -5.08 -17.98
C ARG A 86 15.30 -4.73 -17.20
N TYR A 87 15.19 -4.17 -16.01
CA TYR A 87 16.33 -3.88 -15.14
C TYR A 87 16.07 -4.34 -13.71
N LYS A 88 17.12 -4.41 -12.88
CA LYS A 88 17.02 -4.88 -11.50
C LYS A 88 16.28 -3.85 -10.63
N VAL A 89 15.13 -4.21 -10.13
CA VAL A 89 14.26 -3.40 -9.25
C VAL A 89 13.73 -4.27 -8.11
N CYS A 90 13.60 -3.68 -6.93
CA CYS A 90 12.94 -4.32 -5.79
C CYS A 90 11.49 -3.83 -5.72
N ILE A 91 10.53 -4.76 -5.79
CA ILE A 91 9.10 -4.49 -5.69
C ILE A 91 8.62 -4.96 -4.32
N MET A 92 8.05 -4.06 -3.53
CA MET A 92 7.53 -4.33 -2.17
C MET A 92 6.03 -4.09 -2.11
N CYS A 93 5.27 -5.16 -1.85
CA CYS A 93 3.83 -5.12 -1.64
C CYS A 93 3.56 -4.85 -0.15
N THR A 94 3.45 -3.59 0.23
CA THR A 94 3.32 -3.15 1.63
C THR A 94 1.87 -2.91 2.05
N GLY A 95 0.96 -2.84 1.10
CA GLY A 95 -0.45 -2.59 1.38
C GLY A 95 -0.65 -1.29 2.16
N ALA A 96 -1.34 -1.36 3.29
CA ALA A 96 -1.62 -0.20 4.13
C ALA A 96 -0.50 0.14 5.15
N ALA A 97 0.71 -0.42 5.03
CA ALA A 97 1.75 -0.24 6.04
C ALA A 97 2.08 1.24 6.30
N ILE A 98 2.24 2.05 5.25
CA ILE A 98 2.51 3.48 5.40
C ILE A 98 1.33 4.21 6.05
N ALA A 99 0.09 3.78 5.82
CA ALA A 99 -1.11 4.39 6.39
C ALA A 99 -1.20 4.24 7.91
N PHE A 100 -0.54 3.25 8.50
CA PHE A 100 -0.36 3.15 9.97
C PHE A 100 0.61 4.20 10.48
N MET A 101 1.68 4.48 9.73
CA MET A 101 2.69 5.47 10.11
C MET A 101 2.18 6.91 9.96
N THR A 102 1.29 7.15 9.00
CA THR A 102 0.71 8.47 8.70
C THR A 102 -0.58 8.76 9.46
N GLY A 103 -1.10 7.80 10.24
CA GLY A 103 -2.36 7.95 11.00
C GLY A 103 -3.64 7.84 10.12
N GLU A 104 -3.54 7.47 8.85
CA GLU A 104 -4.72 7.18 8.02
C GLU A 104 -5.44 5.89 8.42
N GLN A 105 -4.72 4.97 9.07
CA GLN A 105 -5.28 3.76 9.70
C GLN A 105 -5.39 3.95 11.20
N ALA A 106 -6.31 3.20 11.83
CA ALA A 106 -6.50 3.21 13.27
C ALA A 106 -5.16 2.92 13.99
N PRO A 107 -4.74 3.76 14.94
CA PRO A 107 -3.54 3.50 15.73
C PRO A 107 -3.78 2.26 16.58
N ILE A 108 -3.14 1.15 16.22
CA ILE A 108 -3.17 -0.08 17.03
C ILE A 108 -2.05 0.06 18.05
N ASN A 109 -2.40 0.33 19.32
CA ASN A 109 -1.45 0.35 20.41
C ASN A 109 -0.99 -1.09 20.72
N LYS A 110 0.27 -1.25 21.16
CA LYS A 110 0.85 -2.55 21.55
C LYS A 110 -0.01 -3.32 22.56
N LEU A 111 -0.73 -2.62 23.46
CA LEU A 111 -1.67 -3.22 24.40
C LEU A 111 -2.89 -3.82 23.71
N ILE A 112 -3.46 -3.11 22.73
CA ILE A 112 -4.63 -3.55 21.95
C ILE A 112 -4.26 -4.75 21.07
N ASP A 113 -3.05 -4.75 20.53
CA ASP A 113 -2.52 -5.87 19.75
C ASP A 113 -2.31 -7.11 20.63
N LYS A 114 -1.78 -6.93 21.85
CA LYS A 114 -1.56 -8.01 22.83
C LYS A 114 -2.85 -8.71 23.27
N ILE A 115 -3.96 -7.99 23.32
CA ILE A 115 -5.29 -8.53 23.67
C ILE A 115 -6.15 -8.88 22.45
N TYR A 116 -5.54 -8.92 21.26
CA TYR A 116 -6.18 -9.28 19.97
C TYR A 116 -7.41 -8.44 19.61
N LEU A 117 -7.58 -7.23 20.17
CA LEU A 117 -8.70 -6.32 19.89
C LEU A 117 -8.42 -5.33 18.75
N GLY A 118 -7.37 -5.52 17.95
CA GLY A 118 -7.03 -4.66 16.81
C GLY A 118 -8.15 -4.59 15.75
N TRP A 119 -8.93 -5.65 15.58
CA TRP A 119 -10.10 -5.68 14.68
C TRP A 119 -11.23 -4.77 15.20
N LEU A 120 -11.48 -4.74 16.51
CA LEU A 120 -12.51 -3.91 17.13
C LEU A 120 -12.16 -2.42 16.98
N MET A 121 -10.89 -2.04 17.21
CA MET A 121 -10.43 -0.67 17.00
C MET A 121 -10.61 -0.20 15.55
N ARG A 122 -10.40 -1.08 14.59
CA ARG A 122 -10.65 -0.75 13.17
C ARG A 122 -12.13 -0.49 12.90
N ILE A 123 -13.04 -1.27 13.51
CA ILE A 123 -14.50 -1.05 13.41
C ILE A 123 -14.85 0.31 14.01
N LEU A 124 -14.38 0.61 15.21
CA LEU A 124 -14.67 1.88 15.90
C LEU A 124 -14.12 3.09 15.12
N TRP A 125 -12.96 2.93 14.46
CA TRP A 125 -12.35 4.01 13.69
C TRP A 125 -13.07 4.32 12.38
N LYS A 126 -13.51 3.30 11.64
CA LYS A 126 -14.22 3.43 10.35
C LYS A 126 -15.31 2.37 10.21
N PRO A 127 -16.43 2.48 10.93
CA PRO A 127 -17.48 1.47 10.98
C PRO A 127 -18.02 1.10 9.61
N ASN A 128 -18.32 2.11 8.77
CA ASN A 128 -18.90 1.91 7.42
C ASN A 128 -18.02 1.05 6.49
N MET A 129 -16.70 1.07 6.71
CA MET A 129 -15.77 0.30 5.87
C MET A 129 -15.56 -1.12 6.38
N TYR A 130 -15.54 -1.32 7.71
CA TYR A 130 -15.17 -2.59 8.31
C TYR A 130 -16.37 -3.49 8.62
N LEU A 131 -17.55 -2.94 8.98
CA LEU A 131 -18.77 -3.71 9.20
C LEU A 131 -19.16 -4.55 7.98
N GLY A 132 -19.10 -3.96 6.77
CA GLY A 132 -19.40 -4.69 5.54
C GLY A 132 -18.43 -5.86 5.25
N ARG A 133 -17.19 -5.76 5.70
CA ARG A 133 -16.19 -6.84 5.56
C ARG A 133 -16.45 -7.95 6.56
N ILE A 134 -16.79 -7.62 7.79
CA ILE A 134 -17.12 -8.58 8.86
C ILE A 134 -18.38 -9.35 8.50
N LEU A 135 -19.44 -8.67 8.05
CA LEU A 135 -20.65 -9.35 7.59
C LEU A 135 -20.39 -10.32 6.42
N LYS A 136 -19.45 -9.97 5.53
CA LYS A 136 -19.02 -10.88 4.46
C LYS A 136 -18.20 -12.06 4.97
N SER A 137 -17.41 -11.90 6.03
CA SER A 137 -16.61 -12.99 6.61
C SER A 137 -17.49 -14.04 7.30
N PHE A 138 -18.65 -13.67 7.84
CA PHE A 138 -19.62 -14.65 8.36
C PHE A 138 -20.16 -15.61 7.30
N LYS A 139 -20.11 -15.24 6.01
CA LYS A 139 -20.47 -16.17 4.92
C LYS A 139 -19.51 -17.36 4.82
N ILE A 140 -18.27 -17.23 5.32
CA ILE A 140 -17.29 -18.31 5.32
C ILE A 140 -17.71 -19.42 6.27
N ILE A 141 -18.43 -19.11 7.36
CA ILE A 141 -18.93 -20.09 8.33
C ILE A 141 -19.87 -21.09 7.66
N LYS A 142 -20.64 -20.66 6.63
CA LYS A 142 -21.51 -21.55 5.84
C LYS A 142 -20.77 -22.63 5.03
N PHE A 143 -19.44 -22.52 4.87
CA PHE A 143 -18.65 -23.55 4.18
C PHE A 143 -18.13 -24.64 5.13
N PHE A 144 -18.30 -24.46 6.44
CA PHE A 144 -17.86 -25.41 7.46
C PHE A 144 -19.02 -26.19 8.10
N TYR A 145 -20.27 -25.90 7.71
CA TYR A 145 -21.49 -26.59 8.03
C TYR A 145 -22.27 -26.88 6.75
#